data_abfc5032b00d5890688d7125e2b86f88
#
_entry.id   abfc5032b00d5890688d7125e2b86f88
#
_cell.length_a   1.000
_cell.length_b   1.000
_cell.length_c   1.000
_cell.angle_alpha   90.00
_cell.angle_beta   90.00
_cell.angle_gamma   90.00
#
_symmetry.space_group_name_H-M   'P 1'
#
loop_
_entity.id
_entity.type
_entity.pdbx_description
1 polymer ?
#
loop_
_entity_poly.entity_id
_entity_poly.type
_entity_poly.pdbx_seq_one_letter_code
_entity_poly.pdbx_strand_id
1 'polypeptide(L)'
;MLKQKTDIGSRLSRRHLLGMFLVGITGAIGSACTTNSMERITSMRTDKPQNQDQASMNGRLLARPTQPTGTAPSGLQPLGLSTKRDGLLYVPKNYQASRPAPLVVMLHGAGGDARGGLTPFQNLADATGLILLAPASRRQTWDVLVGGYGPDIALIDQALAQTFSRYAVDPTRIAIEGFSDGASYALSVGITNGDLFSHVIAFSPGFMAPASQVGEPRLFISHGTRDSVLPIDPCSRKIVPQLQGAGYDVVYREFDGPHTIPPAIIDSALDWFTA
;
A
#
# COMPACT_ATOMS: atom_id res chain seq x y z
N MET A 1 59.56 -8.27 -10.29
CA MET A 1 59.24 -8.53 -8.86
C MET A 1 57.76 -8.35 -8.63
N LEU A 2 57.06 -9.48 -8.57
CA LEU A 2 55.61 -9.54 -8.37
C LEU A 2 55.29 -9.31 -6.89
N LYS A 3 54.24 -8.55 -6.61
CA LYS A 3 53.48 -8.65 -5.33
C LYS A 3 51.99 -8.88 -5.65
N GLN A 4 51.55 -10.10 -5.47
CA GLN A 4 50.16 -10.47 -5.36
C GLN A 4 49.56 -9.83 -4.11
N LYS A 5 48.36 -9.26 -4.25
CA LYS A 5 47.46 -8.93 -3.14
C LYS A 5 46.24 -9.84 -3.25
N THR A 6 46.16 -10.77 -2.35
CA THR A 6 45.04 -11.66 -2.13
C THR A 6 43.92 -10.86 -1.49
N ASP A 7 42.78 -10.81 -2.17
CA ASP A 7 41.52 -10.25 -1.66
C ASP A 7 40.70 -11.39 -1.02
N ILE A 8 40.50 -11.32 0.30
CA ILE A 8 39.67 -12.26 1.05
C ILE A 8 38.33 -11.59 1.26
N GLY A 9 37.38 -11.93 0.40
CA GLY A 9 36.00 -11.54 0.55
C GLY A 9 35.33 -12.26 1.72
N SER A 10 35.06 -11.55 2.79
CA SER A 10 34.22 -12.02 3.88
C SER A 10 32.73 -11.76 3.58
N ARG A 11 32.00 -12.84 3.28
CA ARG A 11 30.53 -12.82 3.26
C ARG A 11 30.04 -12.72 4.70
N LEU A 12 29.51 -11.56 5.08
CA LEU A 12 28.80 -11.38 6.34
C LEU A 12 27.37 -11.92 6.24
N SER A 13 27.14 -13.01 6.95
CA SER A 13 25.83 -13.66 7.13
C SER A 13 24.91 -12.78 7.98
N ARG A 14 23.68 -12.53 7.46
CA ARG A 14 22.61 -11.80 8.15
C ARG A 14 21.91 -12.66 9.20
N ARG A 15 22.59 -12.98 10.30
CA ARG A 15 21.93 -13.53 11.50
C ARG A 15 22.69 -13.02 12.73
N HIS A 16 21.92 -12.42 13.66
CA HIS A 16 22.24 -12.03 15.04
C HIS A 16 22.20 -10.53 15.31
N LEU A 17 21.02 -10.10 15.75
CA LEU A 17 20.86 -9.11 16.80
C LEU A 17 19.48 -9.34 17.45
N LEU A 18 19.41 -10.33 18.34
CA LEU A 18 18.40 -10.40 19.41
C LEU A 18 19.17 -10.26 20.71
N GLY A 19 19.13 -9.07 21.32
CA GLY A 19 19.62 -8.80 22.67
C GLY A 19 18.52 -9.11 23.69
N MET A 20 18.80 -10.08 24.54
CA MET A 20 18.00 -10.47 25.72
C MET A 20 17.98 -9.35 26.76
N PHE A 21 16.79 -9.09 27.32
CA PHE A 21 16.66 -8.63 28.69
C PHE A 21 15.66 -9.52 29.42
N LEU A 22 16.19 -10.39 30.29
CA LEU A 22 15.44 -11.11 31.32
C LEU A 22 15.49 -10.25 32.60
N VAL A 23 14.35 -9.93 33.16
CA VAL A 23 14.23 -9.58 34.59
C VAL A 23 13.17 -10.48 35.21
N GLY A 24 13.60 -11.36 36.06
CA GLY A 24 12.75 -12.24 36.85
C GLY A 24 12.23 -11.54 38.09
N ILE A 25 10.98 -11.81 38.45
CA ILE A 25 10.47 -11.61 39.83
C ILE A 25 9.67 -12.87 40.19
N THR A 26 10.15 -13.56 41.19
CA THR A 26 9.51 -14.67 41.91
C THR A 26 8.57 -14.12 42.99
N GLY A 27 7.41 -14.75 43.16
CA GLY A 27 6.49 -14.41 44.24
C GLY A 27 5.34 -15.43 44.38
N ALA A 28 5.33 -16.14 45.46
CA ALA A 28 4.75 -17.29 46.06
C ALA A 28 3.19 -17.44 46.03
N ILE A 29 2.76 -18.65 45.83
CA ILE A 29 1.84 -19.58 46.52
C ILE A 29 0.68 -18.97 47.34
N GLY A 30 -0.55 -19.33 46.95
CA GLY A 30 -1.77 -19.25 47.75
C GLY A 30 -2.85 -20.17 47.17
N SER A 31 -2.98 -21.37 47.73
CA SER A 31 -4.00 -22.37 47.44
C SER A 31 -5.30 -22.01 48.11
N ALA A 32 -6.42 -21.99 47.40
CA ALA A 32 -7.76 -22.16 47.97
C ALA A 32 -8.66 -22.84 46.94
N CYS A 33 -9.01 -24.09 47.19
CA CYS A 33 -10.08 -24.81 46.54
C CYS A 33 -11.45 -24.27 46.95
N THR A 34 -12.27 -23.86 45.99
CA THR A 34 -13.72 -23.92 46.14
C THR A 34 -14.32 -24.35 44.81
N THR A 35 -14.93 -25.51 44.87
CA THR A 35 -15.81 -26.09 43.86
C THR A 35 -17.06 -25.21 43.69
N ASN A 36 -17.34 -24.76 42.48
CA ASN A 36 -18.73 -24.47 42.11
C ASN A 36 -18.99 -24.72 40.62
N SER A 37 -20.18 -25.20 40.37
CA SER A 37 -20.72 -25.86 39.23
C SER A 37 -20.60 -25.13 37.89
N MET A 38 -20.46 -25.95 36.87
CA MET A 38 -20.59 -25.71 35.44
C MET A 38 -21.77 -24.81 35.08
N GLU A 39 -21.45 -23.69 34.44
CA GLU A 39 -22.23 -23.22 33.29
C GLU A 39 -21.28 -22.99 32.14
N ARG A 40 -21.35 -23.88 31.15
CA ARG A 40 -20.69 -23.72 29.86
C ARG A 40 -21.39 -22.60 29.10
N ILE A 41 -20.99 -21.38 29.30
CA ILE A 41 -21.25 -20.32 28.33
C ILE A 41 -20.20 -20.51 27.24
N THR A 42 -20.63 -21.07 26.12
CA THR A 42 -19.90 -21.12 24.88
C THR A 42 -19.72 -19.68 24.38
N SER A 43 -18.68 -19.01 24.84
CA SER A 43 -18.24 -17.74 24.29
C SER A 43 -17.77 -18.02 22.86
N MET A 44 -18.63 -17.78 21.89
CA MET A 44 -18.19 -17.52 20.51
C MET A 44 -17.34 -16.25 20.55
N ARG A 45 -16.05 -16.39 20.82
CA ARG A 45 -15.06 -15.35 20.55
C ARG A 45 -15.05 -15.14 19.04
N THR A 46 -15.56 -14.02 18.62
CA THR A 46 -15.33 -13.49 17.28
C THR A 46 -13.89 -13.03 17.20
N ASP A 47 -12.99 -13.87 16.69
CA ASP A 47 -11.55 -13.60 16.56
C ASP A 47 -11.20 -12.55 15.47
N LYS A 48 -12.20 -11.87 14.90
CA LYS A 48 -12.03 -10.91 13.82
C LYS A 48 -11.43 -9.53 14.19
N PRO A 49 -11.79 -8.83 15.29
CA PRO A 49 -11.31 -7.46 15.52
C PRO A 49 -9.82 -7.38 15.83
N GLN A 50 -9.29 -8.23 16.69
CA GLN A 50 -7.89 -8.15 17.15
C GLN A 50 -6.86 -8.41 16.03
N ASN A 51 -7.15 -9.30 15.08
CA ASN A 51 -6.24 -9.62 13.99
C ASN A 51 -6.18 -8.48 12.96
N GLN A 52 -7.29 -7.80 12.69
CA GLN A 52 -7.35 -6.68 11.76
C GLN A 52 -6.65 -5.43 12.31
N ASP A 53 -6.85 -5.09 13.58
CA ASP A 53 -6.17 -3.97 14.22
C ASP A 53 -4.64 -4.18 14.26
N GLN A 54 -4.19 -5.38 14.64
CA GLN A 54 -2.77 -5.73 14.64
C GLN A 54 -2.16 -5.69 13.22
N ALA A 55 -2.86 -6.17 12.20
CA ALA A 55 -2.43 -6.11 10.82
C ALA A 55 -2.31 -4.66 10.35
N SER A 56 -3.31 -3.82 10.65
CA SER A 56 -3.31 -2.39 10.28
C SER A 56 -2.14 -1.64 10.91
N MET A 57 -1.82 -1.88 12.17
CA MET A 57 -0.66 -1.28 12.86
C MET A 57 0.69 -1.72 12.26
N ASN A 58 0.72 -2.85 11.55
CA ASN A 58 1.89 -3.36 10.84
C ASN A 58 1.86 -3.01 9.34
N GLY A 59 0.97 -2.14 8.88
CA GLY A 59 0.83 -1.74 7.49
C GLY A 59 0.28 -2.83 6.56
N ARG A 60 -0.28 -3.93 7.12
CA ARG A 60 -0.76 -5.09 6.34
C ARG A 60 -2.23 -4.93 5.96
N LEU A 61 -2.52 -5.24 4.69
CA LEU A 61 -3.86 -5.36 4.12
C LEU A 61 -4.24 -6.85 4.06
N LEU A 62 -5.44 -7.18 4.55
CA LEU A 62 -5.93 -8.56 4.62
C LEU A 62 -6.91 -8.88 3.49
N ALA A 63 -7.54 -7.86 2.90
CA ALA A 63 -8.48 -8.03 1.79
C ALA A 63 -7.80 -8.68 0.59
N ARG A 64 -8.47 -9.65 -0.02
CA ARG A 64 -8.01 -10.34 -1.24
C ARG A 64 -9.15 -10.43 -2.24
N PRO A 65 -8.88 -10.44 -3.56
CA PRO A 65 -9.88 -10.66 -4.59
C PRO A 65 -10.66 -11.94 -4.35
N THR A 66 -11.98 -11.84 -4.49
CA THR A 66 -12.92 -12.96 -4.38
C THR A 66 -13.85 -12.95 -5.58
N GLN A 67 -14.61 -14.05 -5.76
CA GLN A 67 -15.71 -14.02 -6.71
C GLN A 67 -16.80 -13.07 -6.18
N PRO A 68 -17.25 -12.08 -6.97
CA PRO A 68 -18.28 -11.16 -6.53
C PRO A 68 -19.59 -11.89 -6.28
N THR A 69 -20.30 -11.51 -5.21
CA THR A 69 -21.55 -12.15 -4.79
C THR A 69 -22.80 -11.44 -5.32
N GLY A 70 -22.64 -10.36 -6.08
CA GLY A 70 -23.75 -9.56 -6.60
C GLY A 70 -23.37 -8.72 -7.80
N THR A 71 -24.35 -8.00 -8.36
CA THR A 71 -24.14 -6.97 -9.36
C THR A 71 -24.05 -5.62 -8.69
N ALA A 72 -23.11 -4.79 -9.11
CA ALA A 72 -22.94 -3.45 -8.60
C ALA A 72 -22.80 -2.44 -9.77
N PRO A 73 -23.19 -1.17 -9.57
CA PRO A 73 -23.25 -0.19 -10.66
C PRO A 73 -21.84 0.17 -11.17
N SER A 74 -21.77 0.57 -12.45
CA SER A 74 -20.62 1.27 -13.04
C SER A 74 -20.65 2.77 -12.76
N GLY A 75 -19.56 3.46 -13.08
CA GLY A 75 -19.40 4.90 -12.88
C GLY A 75 -18.84 5.27 -11.51
N LEU A 76 -18.90 6.56 -11.21
CA LEU A 76 -18.37 7.12 -9.96
C LEU A 76 -19.38 6.97 -8.82
N GLN A 77 -18.92 6.43 -7.69
CA GLN A 77 -19.74 6.20 -6.51
C GLN A 77 -18.96 6.43 -5.21
N PRO A 78 -19.60 6.91 -4.13
CA PRO A 78 -18.97 6.97 -2.82
C PRO A 78 -18.81 5.55 -2.24
N LEU A 79 -17.81 5.35 -1.41
CA LEU A 79 -17.63 4.06 -0.70
C LEU A 79 -18.63 3.89 0.43
N GLY A 80 -19.06 4.98 1.06
CA GLY A 80 -19.97 4.95 2.21
C GLY A 80 -19.33 4.42 3.50
N LEU A 81 -18.00 4.46 3.59
CA LEU A 81 -17.24 3.96 4.74
C LEU A 81 -16.98 5.04 5.80
N SER A 82 -17.20 6.31 5.47
CA SER A 82 -16.95 7.43 6.38
C SER A 82 -17.85 8.62 6.08
N THR A 83 -18.29 9.31 7.14
CA THR A 83 -19.15 10.50 7.01
C THR A 83 -18.40 11.80 6.71
N LYS A 84 -17.10 11.88 7.00
CA LYS A 84 -16.31 13.11 6.85
C LYS A 84 -15.32 13.06 5.69
N ARG A 85 -14.52 12.03 5.60
CA ARG A 85 -13.51 11.81 4.56
C ARG A 85 -13.74 10.43 3.98
N ASP A 86 -14.76 10.31 3.14
CA ASP A 86 -15.09 9.06 2.46
C ASP A 86 -14.20 8.88 1.23
N GLY A 87 -14.06 7.64 0.81
CA GLY A 87 -13.41 7.29 -0.45
C GLY A 87 -14.39 7.30 -1.61
N LEU A 88 -13.83 7.20 -2.81
CA LEU A 88 -14.55 7.08 -4.08
C LEU A 88 -14.12 5.81 -4.81
N LEU A 89 -15.06 5.19 -5.49
CA LEU A 89 -14.83 4.10 -6.42
C LEU A 89 -15.31 4.53 -7.81
N TYR A 90 -14.48 4.38 -8.82
CA TYR A 90 -14.87 4.50 -10.21
C TYR A 90 -14.79 3.13 -10.89
N VAL A 91 -15.89 2.70 -11.47
CA VAL A 91 -15.98 1.45 -12.24
C VAL A 91 -16.24 1.81 -13.70
N PRO A 92 -15.43 1.32 -14.66
CA PRO A 92 -15.60 1.68 -16.08
C PRO A 92 -16.99 1.32 -16.58
N LYS A 93 -17.53 2.14 -17.48
CA LYS A 93 -18.88 1.95 -18.04
C LYS A 93 -19.05 0.64 -18.81
N ASN A 94 -17.95 0.13 -19.36
CA ASN A 94 -17.88 -1.12 -20.10
C ASN A 94 -17.47 -2.33 -19.23
N TYR A 95 -17.47 -2.19 -17.90
CA TYR A 95 -17.15 -3.28 -16.97
C TYR A 95 -18.10 -4.47 -17.17
N GLN A 96 -17.54 -5.67 -17.15
CA GLN A 96 -18.28 -6.93 -17.21
C GLN A 96 -17.73 -7.90 -16.15
N ALA A 97 -18.59 -8.44 -15.29
CA ALA A 97 -18.18 -9.35 -14.23
C ALA A 97 -17.54 -10.67 -14.75
N SER A 98 -17.83 -11.04 -16.00
CA SER A 98 -17.22 -12.20 -16.67
C SER A 98 -15.76 -11.96 -17.13
N ARG A 99 -15.27 -10.71 -17.09
CA ARG A 99 -13.91 -10.32 -17.44
C ARG A 99 -13.31 -9.56 -16.26
N PRO A 100 -12.56 -10.22 -15.38
CA PRO A 100 -11.93 -9.56 -14.24
C PRO A 100 -11.12 -8.33 -14.70
N ALA A 101 -11.36 -7.18 -14.04
CA ALA A 101 -10.77 -5.91 -14.40
C ALA A 101 -9.51 -5.63 -13.57
N PRO A 102 -8.50 -4.94 -14.11
CA PRO A 102 -7.40 -4.43 -13.29
C PRO A 102 -7.90 -3.34 -12.33
N LEU A 103 -7.26 -3.24 -11.16
CA LEU A 103 -7.59 -2.29 -10.11
C LEU A 103 -6.39 -1.40 -9.78
N VAL A 104 -6.64 -0.11 -9.60
CA VAL A 104 -5.64 0.83 -9.06
C VAL A 104 -6.19 1.50 -7.80
N VAL A 105 -5.48 1.33 -6.67
CA VAL A 105 -5.72 2.12 -5.45
C VAL A 105 -4.97 3.44 -5.59
N MET A 106 -5.69 4.58 -5.51
CA MET A 106 -5.18 5.90 -5.85
C MET A 106 -5.11 6.83 -4.64
N LEU A 107 -3.91 7.27 -4.28
CA LEU A 107 -3.62 7.98 -3.04
C LEU A 107 -3.29 9.45 -3.30
N HIS A 108 -4.11 10.34 -2.76
CA HIS A 108 -3.93 11.79 -2.90
C HIS A 108 -2.68 12.31 -2.17
N GLY A 109 -2.17 13.47 -2.59
CA GLY A 109 -1.13 14.22 -1.88
C GLY A 109 -1.62 14.88 -0.58
N ALA A 110 -0.72 15.54 0.14
CA ALA A 110 -1.04 16.27 1.38
C ALA A 110 -2.20 17.26 1.17
N GLY A 111 -3.12 17.31 2.12
CA GLY A 111 -4.29 18.19 2.07
C GLY A 111 -5.36 17.80 1.04
N GLY A 112 -5.11 16.77 0.23
CA GLY A 112 -6.04 16.29 -0.80
C GLY A 112 -7.20 15.45 -0.24
N ASP A 113 -7.96 14.90 -1.16
CA ASP A 113 -9.11 14.02 -0.91
C ASP A 113 -9.21 12.91 -1.98
N ALA A 114 -10.24 12.07 -1.87
CA ALA A 114 -10.47 10.99 -2.82
C ALA A 114 -10.67 11.46 -4.28
N ARG A 115 -11.26 12.64 -4.49
CA ARG A 115 -11.45 13.18 -5.84
C ARG A 115 -10.12 13.62 -6.46
N GLY A 116 -9.27 14.28 -5.66
CA GLY A 116 -7.89 14.60 -6.08
C GLY A 116 -7.08 13.36 -6.39
N GLY A 117 -7.25 12.29 -5.60
CA GLY A 117 -6.61 11.00 -5.87
C GLY A 117 -7.00 10.38 -7.22
N LEU A 118 -8.28 10.46 -7.62
CA LEU A 118 -8.74 9.92 -8.91
C LEU A 118 -8.17 10.64 -10.14
N THR A 119 -7.79 11.92 -9.98
CA THR A 119 -7.48 12.83 -11.11
C THR A 119 -6.49 12.24 -12.14
N PRO A 120 -5.39 11.57 -11.79
CA PRO A 120 -4.43 11.09 -12.77
C PRO A 120 -5.03 10.14 -13.80
N PHE A 121 -5.90 9.19 -13.39
CA PHE A 121 -6.37 8.11 -14.27
C PHE A 121 -7.86 8.14 -14.58
N GLN A 122 -8.66 9.01 -13.94
CA GLN A 122 -10.12 8.98 -14.04
C GLN A 122 -10.63 9.06 -15.49
N ASN A 123 -10.07 9.97 -16.30
CA ASN A 123 -10.49 10.16 -17.68
C ASN A 123 -10.04 9.02 -18.62
N LEU A 124 -9.11 8.18 -18.18
CA LEU A 124 -8.54 7.06 -18.94
C LEU A 124 -9.18 5.72 -18.56
N ALA A 125 -9.93 5.68 -17.46
CA ALA A 125 -10.47 4.45 -16.88
C ALA A 125 -11.43 3.69 -17.81
N ASP A 126 -12.30 4.39 -18.53
CA ASP A 126 -13.24 3.76 -19.47
C ASP A 126 -12.50 3.11 -20.67
N ALA A 127 -11.47 3.78 -21.18
CA ALA A 127 -10.69 3.28 -22.33
C ALA A 127 -9.81 2.09 -21.95
N THR A 128 -9.29 2.07 -20.73
CA THR A 128 -8.35 1.05 -20.24
C THR A 128 -9.03 -0.08 -19.45
N GLY A 129 -10.30 0.08 -19.11
CA GLY A 129 -11.05 -0.88 -18.31
C GLY A 129 -10.65 -0.93 -16.83
N LEU A 130 -9.99 0.12 -16.30
CA LEU A 130 -9.49 0.17 -14.95
C LEU A 130 -10.58 0.47 -13.93
N ILE A 131 -10.67 -0.31 -12.88
CA ILE A 131 -11.37 0.08 -11.65
C ILE A 131 -10.42 0.97 -10.84
N LEU A 132 -10.89 2.15 -10.42
CA LEU A 132 -10.11 3.09 -9.63
C LEU A 132 -10.72 3.22 -8.24
N LEU A 133 -9.93 2.89 -7.21
CA LEU A 133 -10.33 2.98 -5.81
C LEU A 133 -9.52 4.09 -5.13
N ALA A 134 -10.16 5.20 -4.80
CA ALA A 134 -9.53 6.34 -4.16
C ALA A 134 -10.02 6.53 -2.72
N PRO A 135 -9.34 5.96 -1.72
CA PRO A 135 -9.61 6.27 -0.33
C PRO A 135 -9.17 7.70 0.00
N ALA A 136 -9.78 8.33 1.01
CA ALA A 136 -9.29 9.57 1.58
C ALA A 136 -8.58 9.30 2.90
N SER A 137 -7.38 9.86 3.10
CA SER A 137 -6.67 9.75 4.38
C SER A 137 -7.54 10.24 5.55
N ARG A 138 -7.39 9.65 6.73
CA ARG A 138 -8.18 10.02 7.92
C ARG A 138 -7.87 11.41 8.45
N ARG A 139 -6.71 11.95 8.07
CA ARG A 139 -6.25 13.32 8.40
C ARG A 139 -5.92 14.07 7.11
N GLN A 140 -5.15 15.15 7.21
CA GLN A 140 -4.68 15.91 6.04
C GLN A 140 -3.66 15.17 5.20
N THR A 141 -2.98 14.18 5.79
CA THR A 141 -2.06 13.27 5.12
C THR A 141 -2.17 11.87 5.71
N TRP A 142 -1.42 10.92 5.16
CA TRP A 142 -1.46 9.50 5.50
C TRP A 142 -0.78 9.21 6.84
N ASP A 143 -1.24 8.20 7.56
CA ASP A 143 -0.88 7.92 8.95
C ASP A 143 0.62 7.64 9.15
N VAL A 144 1.30 6.96 8.23
CA VAL A 144 2.74 6.70 8.34
C VAL A 144 3.59 7.98 8.39
N LEU A 145 3.10 9.09 7.82
CA LEU A 145 3.78 10.38 7.83
C LEU A 145 3.68 11.09 9.19
N VAL A 146 2.73 10.67 10.01
CA VAL A 146 2.39 11.38 11.27
C VAL A 146 2.48 10.53 12.53
N GLY A 147 2.90 9.28 12.45
CA GLY A 147 3.04 8.48 13.65
C GLY A 147 3.05 6.97 13.49
N GLY A 148 3.04 6.46 12.26
CA GLY A 148 3.02 5.03 11.96
C GLY A 148 1.68 4.55 11.41
N TYR A 149 1.66 3.34 10.90
CA TYR A 149 0.47 2.74 10.29
C TYR A 149 -0.68 2.56 11.28
N GLY A 150 -1.92 2.57 10.78
CA GLY A 150 -3.11 2.36 11.59
C GLY A 150 -4.43 2.61 10.84
N PRO A 151 -5.12 3.73 11.12
CA PRO A 151 -6.48 3.94 10.64
C PRO A 151 -6.61 4.10 9.12
N ASP A 152 -5.60 4.56 8.40
CA ASP A 152 -5.64 4.65 6.95
C ASP A 152 -5.50 3.27 6.31
N ILE A 153 -4.65 2.39 6.85
CA ILE A 153 -4.56 0.98 6.44
C ILE A 153 -5.91 0.28 6.66
N ALA A 154 -6.54 0.46 7.82
CA ALA A 154 -7.83 -0.15 8.10
C ALA A 154 -8.92 0.32 7.12
N LEU A 155 -8.94 1.61 6.76
CA LEU A 155 -9.87 2.14 5.76
C LEU A 155 -9.60 1.57 4.37
N ILE A 156 -8.34 1.51 3.93
CA ILE A 156 -7.95 0.94 2.63
C ILE A 156 -8.35 -0.54 2.57
N ASP A 157 -8.12 -1.29 3.64
CA ASP A 157 -8.48 -2.71 3.72
C ASP A 157 -10.00 -2.92 3.59
N GLN A 158 -10.80 -2.12 4.30
CA GLN A 158 -12.25 -2.12 4.19
C GLN A 158 -12.73 -1.76 2.77
N ALA A 159 -12.12 -0.74 2.16
CA ALA A 159 -12.44 -0.30 0.81
C ALA A 159 -12.14 -1.39 -0.24
N LEU A 160 -11.00 -2.06 -0.09
CA LEU A 160 -10.62 -3.20 -0.92
C LEU A 160 -11.58 -4.39 -0.73
N ALA A 161 -11.90 -4.76 0.52
CA ALA A 161 -12.83 -5.84 0.81
C ALA A 161 -14.21 -5.57 0.20
N GLN A 162 -14.72 -4.32 0.33
CA GLN A 162 -15.97 -3.90 -0.30
C GLN A 162 -15.92 -3.96 -1.83
N THR A 163 -14.80 -3.55 -2.44
CA THR A 163 -14.61 -3.58 -3.89
C THR A 163 -14.57 -5.03 -4.39
N PHE A 164 -13.77 -5.89 -3.76
CA PHE A 164 -13.64 -7.30 -4.13
C PHE A 164 -14.94 -8.10 -3.97
N SER A 165 -15.80 -7.74 -3.00
CA SER A 165 -17.10 -8.39 -2.82
C SER A 165 -18.11 -8.06 -3.92
N ARG A 166 -17.91 -6.94 -4.64
CA ARG A 166 -18.86 -6.42 -5.65
C ARG A 166 -18.39 -6.58 -7.08
N TYR A 167 -17.07 -6.57 -7.31
CA TYR A 167 -16.49 -6.54 -8.66
C TYR A 167 -15.43 -7.63 -8.84
N ALA A 168 -15.45 -8.27 -9.99
CA ALA A 168 -14.41 -9.20 -10.41
C ALA A 168 -13.15 -8.42 -10.75
N VAL A 169 -12.13 -8.56 -9.90
CA VAL A 169 -10.82 -7.94 -10.05
C VAL A 169 -9.80 -9.00 -10.45
N ASP A 170 -8.95 -8.66 -11.43
CA ASP A 170 -7.83 -9.50 -11.84
C ASP A 170 -6.73 -9.48 -10.75
N PRO A 171 -6.50 -10.58 -10.02
CA PRO A 171 -5.53 -10.61 -8.92
C PRO A 171 -4.08 -10.41 -9.38
N THR A 172 -3.79 -10.55 -10.67
CA THR A 172 -2.45 -10.34 -11.23
C THR A 172 -2.20 -8.89 -11.64
N ARG A 173 -3.25 -8.06 -11.66
CA ARG A 173 -3.21 -6.65 -12.09
C ARG A 173 -3.85 -5.73 -11.07
N ILE A 174 -3.25 -5.67 -9.88
CA ILE A 174 -3.64 -4.75 -8.82
C ILE A 174 -2.45 -3.82 -8.55
N ALA A 175 -2.68 -2.52 -8.72
CA ALA A 175 -1.68 -1.49 -8.45
C ALA A 175 -2.08 -0.61 -7.25
N ILE A 176 -1.07 -0.02 -6.61
CA ILE A 176 -1.22 1.12 -5.72
C ILE A 176 -0.45 2.30 -6.32
N GLU A 177 -1.12 3.43 -6.44
CA GLU A 177 -0.59 4.65 -7.04
C GLU A 177 -0.70 5.81 -6.04
N GLY A 178 0.18 6.80 -6.15
CA GLY A 178 0.04 8.03 -5.41
C GLY A 178 0.94 9.15 -5.91
N PHE A 179 0.57 10.37 -5.51
CA PHE A 179 1.33 11.59 -5.76
C PHE A 179 1.83 12.21 -4.45
N SER A 180 3.07 12.72 -4.40
CA SER A 180 3.62 13.43 -3.25
C SER A 180 3.60 12.57 -1.97
N ASP A 181 2.90 13.00 -0.91
CA ASP A 181 2.67 12.19 0.29
C ASP A 181 2.00 10.85 -0.03
N GLY A 182 1.04 10.83 -0.97
CA GLY A 182 0.42 9.62 -1.47
C GLY A 182 1.42 8.69 -2.15
N ALA A 183 2.42 9.22 -2.87
CA ALA A 183 3.48 8.43 -3.49
C ALA A 183 4.40 7.79 -2.44
N SER A 184 4.76 8.53 -1.39
CA SER A 184 5.54 8.02 -0.26
C SER A 184 4.78 6.90 0.47
N TYR A 185 3.46 7.07 0.61
CA TYR A 185 2.59 6.07 1.19
C TYR A 185 2.40 4.85 0.27
N ALA A 186 2.24 5.06 -1.04
CA ALA A 186 2.14 3.99 -2.04
C ALA A 186 3.38 3.08 -2.05
N LEU A 187 4.59 3.64 -2.02
CA LEU A 187 5.82 2.87 -1.88
C LEU A 187 5.84 2.08 -0.57
N SER A 188 5.48 2.71 0.53
CA SER A 188 5.52 2.10 1.86
C SER A 188 4.52 0.94 2.00
N VAL A 189 3.27 1.16 1.61
CA VAL A 189 2.19 0.16 1.68
C VAL A 189 2.35 -0.91 0.58
N GLY A 190 2.72 -0.50 -0.63
CA GLY A 190 2.89 -1.41 -1.77
C GLY A 190 3.98 -2.45 -1.54
N ILE A 191 5.14 -2.02 -1.02
CA ILE A 191 6.25 -2.92 -0.66
C ILE A 191 5.87 -3.82 0.52
N THR A 192 5.12 -3.30 1.49
CA THR A 192 4.63 -4.09 2.63
C THR A 192 3.58 -5.14 2.21
N ASN A 193 2.89 -4.94 1.07
CA ASN A 193 1.81 -5.79 0.57
C ASN A 193 2.01 -6.24 -0.89
N GLY A 194 3.22 -6.57 -1.30
CA GLY A 194 3.50 -7.07 -2.65
C GLY A 194 2.95 -8.48 -2.95
N ASP A 195 2.32 -9.12 -1.97
CA ASP A 195 1.46 -10.30 -2.14
C ASP A 195 0.02 -9.96 -2.56
N LEU A 196 -0.34 -8.66 -2.53
CA LEU A 196 -1.59 -8.11 -3.06
C LEU A 196 -1.34 -7.24 -4.29
N PHE A 197 -0.37 -6.33 -4.20
CA PHE A 197 -0.04 -5.40 -5.28
C PHE A 197 1.03 -5.98 -6.19
N SER A 198 0.68 -6.17 -7.46
CA SER A 198 1.63 -6.53 -8.51
C SER A 198 2.47 -5.32 -8.97
N HIS A 199 1.94 -4.10 -8.79
CA HIS A 199 2.55 -2.86 -9.26
C HIS A 199 2.42 -1.73 -8.24
N VAL A 200 3.46 -0.88 -8.15
CA VAL A 200 3.45 0.36 -7.36
C VAL A 200 3.84 1.52 -8.28
N ILE A 201 3.04 2.57 -8.30
CA ILE A 201 3.26 3.78 -9.10
C ILE A 201 3.44 4.97 -8.14
N ALA A 202 4.59 5.60 -8.16
CA ALA A 202 4.91 6.70 -7.24
C ALA A 202 5.34 7.96 -8.02
N PHE A 203 4.49 8.98 -7.99
CA PHE A 203 4.75 10.26 -8.62
C PHE A 203 5.29 11.26 -7.60
N SER A 204 6.56 11.64 -7.73
CA SER A 204 7.28 12.56 -6.84
C SER A 204 7.22 12.14 -5.34
N PRO A 205 7.67 10.92 -4.99
CA PRO A 205 7.73 10.48 -3.59
C PRO A 205 8.82 11.24 -2.81
N GLY A 206 8.56 11.53 -1.53
CA GLY A 206 9.54 12.14 -0.62
C GLY A 206 10.40 11.09 0.11
N PHE A 207 9.80 9.94 0.46
CA PHE A 207 10.45 8.87 1.21
C PHE A 207 9.73 7.53 0.99
N MET A 208 10.26 6.48 1.59
CA MET A 208 9.57 5.21 1.77
C MET A 208 9.84 4.67 3.18
N ALA A 209 8.84 4.05 3.81
CA ALA A 209 8.92 3.45 5.15
C ALA A 209 8.13 2.14 5.20
N PRO A 210 8.48 1.11 4.40
CA PRO A 210 7.78 -0.17 4.46
C PRO A 210 8.01 -0.83 5.82
N ALA A 211 6.94 -1.35 6.44
CA ALA A 211 7.04 -2.09 7.69
C ALA A 211 7.72 -3.45 7.51
N SER A 212 7.60 -4.02 6.32
CA SER A 212 8.25 -5.27 5.90
C SER A 212 8.36 -5.28 4.38
N GLN A 213 9.18 -6.18 3.84
CA GLN A 213 9.24 -6.44 2.42
C GLN A 213 8.54 -7.77 2.13
N VAL A 214 7.44 -7.73 1.38
CA VAL A 214 6.62 -8.90 1.05
C VAL A 214 6.38 -8.92 -0.46
N GLY A 215 6.69 -10.04 -1.10
CA GLY A 215 6.60 -10.15 -2.55
C GLY A 215 7.59 -9.25 -3.28
N GLU A 216 7.43 -9.14 -4.59
CA GLU A 216 8.30 -8.37 -5.48
C GLU A 216 7.45 -7.56 -6.48
N PRO A 217 6.69 -6.55 -6.02
CA PRO A 217 5.93 -5.70 -6.92
C PRO A 217 6.86 -4.97 -7.86
N ARG A 218 6.45 -4.78 -9.11
CA ARG A 218 7.14 -3.90 -10.05
C ARG A 218 6.89 -2.44 -9.68
N LEU A 219 7.87 -1.57 -9.85
CA LEU A 219 7.82 -0.20 -9.39
C LEU A 219 7.99 0.79 -10.55
N PHE A 220 7.08 1.76 -10.66
CA PHE A 220 7.23 2.92 -11.54
C PHE A 220 7.37 4.17 -10.67
N ILE A 221 8.47 4.91 -10.83
CA ILE A 221 8.74 6.14 -10.08
C ILE A 221 9.01 7.27 -11.08
N SER A 222 8.39 8.43 -10.87
CA SER A 222 8.75 9.64 -11.61
C SER A 222 8.99 10.82 -10.69
N HIS A 223 9.79 11.78 -11.15
CA HIS A 223 10.09 12.99 -10.37
C HIS A 223 10.50 14.16 -11.27
N GLY A 224 10.03 15.37 -10.93
CA GLY A 224 10.43 16.61 -11.62
C GLY A 224 11.82 17.08 -11.17
N THR A 225 12.70 17.39 -12.13
CA THR A 225 14.07 17.85 -11.82
C THR A 225 14.13 19.23 -11.17
N ARG A 226 13.04 20.02 -11.29
CA ARG A 226 12.86 21.34 -10.66
C ARG A 226 11.83 21.32 -9.54
N ASP A 227 11.62 20.16 -8.92
CA ASP A 227 10.70 20.02 -7.78
C ASP A 227 11.28 20.78 -6.58
N SER A 228 10.58 21.87 -6.19
CA SER A 228 10.95 22.70 -5.04
C SER A 228 10.21 22.33 -3.75
N VAL A 229 9.22 21.43 -3.83
CA VAL A 229 8.45 20.92 -2.67
C VAL A 229 9.15 19.71 -2.07
N LEU A 230 9.45 18.74 -2.91
CA LEU A 230 10.23 17.54 -2.58
C LEU A 230 11.43 17.47 -3.52
N PRO A 231 12.59 18.10 -3.18
CA PRO A 231 13.74 18.11 -4.06
C PRO A 231 14.20 16.70 -4.46
N ILE A 232 14.42 16.49 -5.75
CA ILE A 232 14.66 15.17 -6.35
C ILE A 232 15.88 14.43 -5.75
N ASP A 233 16.96 15.15 -5.41
CA ASP A 233 18.22 14.57 -4.94
C ASP A 233 18.09 13.83 -3.60
N PRO A 234 17.49 14.41 -2.54
CA PRO A 234 17.25 13.68 -1.29
C PRO A 234 16.11 12.67 -1.37
N CYS A 235 15.26 12.73 -2.40
CA CYS A 235 14.06 11.92 -2.59
C CYS A 235 14.30 10.79 -3.59
N SER A 236 13.75 10.86 -4.80
CA SER A 236 13.78 9.73 -5.76
C SER A 236 15.18 9.29 -6.16
N ARG A 237 16.16 10.19 -6.27
CA ARG A 237 17.56 9.83 -6.57
C ARG A 237 18.24 9.02 -5.46
N LYS A 238 17.69 9.01 -4.23
CA LYS A 238 18.09 8.10 -3.15
C LYS A 238 17.21 6.85 -3.08
N ILE A 239 15.90 7.01 -3.27
CA ILE A 239 14.93 5.90 -3.17
C ILE A 239 15.21 4.85 -4.26
N VAL A 240 15.38 5.28 -5.52
CA VAL A 240 15.52 4.37 -6.66
C VAL A 240 16.73 3.43 -6.52
N PRO A 241 17.96 3.89 -6.24
CA PRO A 241 19.09 2.98 -6.03
C PRO A 241 18.91 2.02 -4.83
N GLN A 242 18.21 2.45 -3.77
CA GLN A 242 17.90 1.57 -2.63
C GLN A 242 16.99 0.42 -3.05
N LEU A 243 15.94 0.72 -3.83
CA LEU A 243 14.99 -0.28 -4.33
C LEU A 243 15.67 -1.25 -5.31
N GLN A 244 16.45 -0.74 -6.26
CA GLN A 244 17.23 -1.55 -7.20
C GLN A 244 18.26 -2.43 -6.46
N GLY A 245 18.94 -1.88 -5.45
CA GLY A 245 19.86 -2.63 -4.59
C GLY A 245 19.17 -3.70 -3.74
N ALA A 246 17.87 -3.53 -3.45
CA ALA A 246 17.03 -4.52 -2.80
C ALA A 246 16.45 -5.58 -3.76
N GLY A 247 16.68 -5.46 -5.07
CA GLY A 247 16.29 -6.43 -6.09
C GLY A 247 14.96 -6.12 -6.79
N TYR A 248 14.35 -4.97 -6.55
CA TYR A 248 13.10 -4.59 -7.23
C TYR A 248 13.32 -4.20 -8.69
N ASP A 249 12.37 -4.56 -9.57
CA ASP A 249 12.26 -4.03 -10.94
C ASP A 249 11.71 -2.60 -10.88
N VAL A 250 12.56 -1.61 -11.17
CA VAL A 250 12.23 -0.17 -11.07
C VAL A 250 12.34 0.52 -12.41
N VAL A 251 11.22 0.98 -12.94
CA VAL A 251 11.18 1.96 -14.05
C VAL A 251 11.22 3.36 -13.45
N TYR A 252 12.29 4.10 -13.74
CA TYR A 252 12.47 5.47 -13.24
C TYR A 252 12.41 6.49 -14.37
N ARG A 253 11.64 7.57 -14.17
CA ARG A 253 11.48 8.68 -15.14
C ARG A 253 11.67 10.02 -14.47
N GLU A 254 12.74 10.73 -14.81
CA GLU A 254 12.87 12.16 -14.50
C GLU A 254 12.26 12.98 -15.64
N PHE A 255 11.65 14.11 -15.30
CA PHE A 255 11.15 15.06 -16.29
C PHE A 255 11.54 16.49 -15.90
N ASP A 256 11.69 17.36 -16.91
CA ASP A 256 11.96 18.78 -16.67
C ASP A 256 10.71 19.50 -16.24
N GLY A 257 10.48 19.61 -14.92
CA GLY A 257 9.28 20.20 -14.36
C GLY A 257 9.31 20.34 -12.84
N PRO A 258 8.30 21.07 -12.30
CA PRO A 258 8.12 21.26 -10.87
C PRO A 258 7.43 20.04 -10.21
N HIS A 259 6.92 20.21 -8.98
CA HIS A 259 6.15 19.22 -8.23
C HIS A 259 4.75 19.00 -8.86
N THR A 260 4.67 18.10 -9.85
CA THR A 260 3.47 17.83 -10.65
C THR A 260 3.53 16.45 -11.31
N ILE A 261 2.44 16.03 -11.96
CA ILE A 261 2.39 14.84 -12.81
C ILE A 261 2.07 15.30 -14.23
N PRO A 262 3.04 15.38 -15.16
CA PRO A 262 2.76 15.72 -16.56
C PRO A 262 1.93 14.62 -17.26
N PRO A 263 1.08 14.96 -18.24
CA PRO A 263 0.28 13.98 -19.00
C PRO A 263 1.13 12.84 -19.58
N ALA A 264 2.28 13.13 -20.18
CA ALA A 264 3.16 12.11 -20.74
C ALA A 264 3.70 11.11 -19.70
N ILE A 265 3.82 11.53 -18.43
CA ILE A 265 4.19 10.64 -17.32
C ILE A 265 3.00 9.76 -16.93
N ILE A 266 1.77 10.31 -16.93
CA ILE A 266 0.55 9.55 -16.71
C ILE A 266 0.41 8.45 -17.76
N ASP A 267 0.53 8.80 -19.03
CA ASP A 267 0.45 7.87 -20.17
C ASP A 267 1.53 6.78 -20.04
N SER A 268 2.78 7.17 -19.76
CA SER A 268 3.89 6.21 -19.59
C SER A 268 3.68 5.24 -18.44
N ALA A 269 3.13 5.70 -17.30
CA ALA A 269 2.82 4.85 -16.16
C ALA A 269 1.69 3.88 -16.46
N LEU A 270 0.66 4.35 -17.17
CA LEU A 270 -0.49 3.56 -17.54
C LEU A 270 -0.13 2.50 -18.58
N ASP A 271 0.60 2.85 -19.64
CA ASP A 271 1.10 1.91 -20.64
C ASP A 271 1.96 0.81 -19.97
N TRP A 272 2.83 1.21 -19.04
CA TRP A 272 3.66 0.26 -18.30
C TRP A 272 2.83 -0.68 -17.41
N PHE A 273 1.75 -0.21 -16.77
CA PHE A 273 0.89 -1.03 -15.93
C PHE A 273 0.00 -1.98 -16.74
N THR A 274 -0.40 -1.57 -17.94
CA THR A 274 -1.35 -2.34 -18.78
C THR A 274 -0.65 -3.26 -19.78
N ALA A 275 0.69 -3.16 -19.94
CA ALA A 275 1.50 -4.04 -20.79
C ALA A 275 1.62 -5.44 -20.17
#